data_9a5ca2b40cd4e3fb82ec0c402c86ebc2
#
_entry.id   9a5ca2b40cd4e3fb82ec0c402c86ebc2
#
_cell.length_a   1.000
_cell.length_b   1.000
_cell.length_c   1.000
_cell.angle_alpha   90.00
_cell.angle_beta   90.00
_cell.angle_gamma   90.00
#
_symmetry.space_group_name_H-M   'P 1'
#
loop_
_entity.id
_entity.type
_entity.pdbx_description
1 polymer ?
#
loop_
_entity_poly.entity_id
_entity_poly.type
_entity_poly.pdbx_seq_one_letter_code
_entity_poly.pdbx_strand_id
1 'polypeptide(L)'
;MEELKYVIEDSTIAELLGVQNFSTDEAAILELVKNAYDANALNLKITFQNDTLRFEDNGIGMNADDIKKHWMHIGKSSKEYEIIDENNKKRIQAGSKGVGRFALSRLGYRVCLKSKKIDSVGVIWKTDWNTSVLDENYDIHTKGTDIEIIGLREKWNKKRIENLNKYLERTYHDTSMEIRIISDNYDEIVVEHFPKAEVGINCRSNIVLKYNQGILVTSVESDEFENEALKYCSGIDIKKYETKTDIVNELKGNKITELLDADIQTVVNDIGEFSANLYFNISTSKDEKEKFLYKYLNTPKNIESGIILYRNAFSISSYEGRKDWLGLGKRSRKSPAAASHPTGAWRVRENQMAGYVMIDKKKNAVLQDMANRQGLDENIYYQLFVEIILVGIKEFERYRQNIVRKINAKNQVEGQKATPISDRVLNRPTSVSGLTKEEAKQLATEIKSYKKEGKQYQKDKEAVEARYKYDVRILNVLATTGLKASSIAHEMKNDRNAIYDNYNNIVDALKEYGMWDELNSSEKTRKSYKNVPYLLESNDVVGKKLVTFMDTMLEEIEKNSLRLGTRV
;
A
#
# COMPACT_ATOMS: atom_id res chain seq x y z
N MET A 1 49.36 0.20 -17.16
CA MET A 1 48.14 -0.10 -16.36
C MET A 1 47.26 -0.94 -17.27
N GLU A 2 46.88 -2.10 -16.83
CA GLU A 2 45.94 -2.97 -17.53
C GLU A 2 44.51 -2.60 -17.12
N GLU A 3 43.62 -2.43 -18.09
CA GLU A 3 42.22 -2.08 -17.83
C GLU A 3 41.41 -3.38 -17.65
N LEU A 4 40.99 -3.67 -16.43
CA LEU A 4 40.21 -4.86 -16.11
C LEU A 4 38.71 -4.54 -16.14
N LYS A 5 37.90 -5.42 -16.76
CA LYS A 5 36.45 -5.36 -16.82
C LYS A 5 35.87 -6.58 -16.12
N TYR A 6 34.76 -6.38 -15.38
CA TYR A 6 34.02 -7.51 -14.84
C TYR A 6 33.41 -8.34 -15.97
N VAL A 7 33.55 -9.65 -15.89
CA VAL A 7 32.83 -10.62 -16.71
C VAL A 7 31.84 -11.34 -15.83
N ILE A 8 30.57 -11.36 -16.22
CA ILE A 8 29.51 -11.99 -15.46
C ILE A 8 28.83 -13.01 -16.37
N GLU A 9 28.64 -14.23 -15.87
CA GLU A 9 27.94 -15.30 -16.58
C GLU A 9 26.46 -14.97 -16.77
N ASP A 10 25.90 -15.26 -17.96
CA ASP A 10 24.51 -14.95 -18.33
C ASP A 10 23.51 -15.58 -17.36
N SER A 11 23.76 -16.82 -16.90
CA SER A 11 22.92 -17.49 -15.91
C SER A 11 22.90 -16.79 -14.55
N THR A 12 24.05 -16.25 -14.11
CA THR A 12 24.14 -15.47 -12.87
C THR A 12 23.36 -14.18 -12.97
N ILE A 13 23.44 -13.50 -14.11
CA ILE A 13 22.65 -12.28 -14.37
C ILE A 13 21.15 -12.59 -14.36
N ALA A 14 20.73 -13.68 -15.03
CA ALA A 14 19.35 -14.11 -15.10
C ALA A 14 18.79 -14.47 -13.70
N GLU A 15 19.60 -15.10 -12.85
CA GLU A 15 19.24 -15.42 -11.47
C GLU A 15 19.09 -14.15 -10.63
N LEU A 16 20.08 -13.27 -10.59
CA LEU A 16 20.11 -12.07 -9.75
C LEU A 16 19.07 -11.03 -10.18
N LEU A 17 18.99 -10.71 -11.48
CA LEU A 17 18.11 -9.67 -12.02
C LEU A 17 16.70 -10.19 -12.36
N GLY A 18 16.51 -11.48 -12.44
CA GLY A 18 15.24 -12.13 -12.72
C GLY A 18 14.66 -12.82 -11.50
N VAL A 19 15.12 -14.04 -11.20
CA VAL A 19 14.51 -14.90 -10.19
C VAL A 19 14.47 -14.23 -8.81
N GLN A 20 15.56 -13.60 -8.38
CA GLN A 20 15.67 -12.99 -7.06
C GLN A 20 15.13 -11.56 -7.00
N ASN A 21 15.07 -10.84 -8.11
CA ASN A 21 14.62 -9.44 -8.12
C ASN A 21 13.09 -9.29 -8.12
N PHE A 22 12.35 -10.29 -8.62
CA PHE A 22 10.88 -10.26 -8.64
C PHE A 22 10.32 -11.10 -7.50
N SER A 23 9.56 -10.47 -6.61
CA SER A 23 8.94 -11.13 -5.46
C SER A 23 7.81 -12.08 -5.85
N THR A 24 7.09 -11.79 -6.96
CA THR A 24 5.98 -12.60 -7.48
C THR A 24 6.03 -12.70 -9.00
N ASP A 25 5.39 -13.73 -9.54
CA ASP A 25 5.29 -13.91 -10.99
C ASP A 25 4.38 -12.86 -11.63
N GLU A 26 3.36 -12.39 -10.91
CA GLU A 26 2.49 -11.31 -11.36
C GLU A 26 3.28 -10.00 -11.56
N ALA A 27 4.25 -9.71 -10.67
CA ALA A 27 5.13 -8.55 -10.82
C ALA A 27 6.06 -8.70 -12.04
N ALA A 28 6.53 -9.92 -12.33
CA ALA A 28 7.31 -10.22 -13.53
C ALA A 28 6.46 -10.04 -14.81
N ILE A 29 5.22 -10.53 -14.81
CA ILE A 29 4.28 -10.33 -15.93
C ILE A 29 4.02 -8.84 -16.14
N LEU A 30 3.82 -8.06 -15.08
CA LEU A 30 3.61 -6.61 -15.18
C LEU A 30 4.78 -5.90 -15.89
N GLU A 31 6.03 -6.33 -15.67
CA GLU A 31 7.19 -5.74 -16.39
C GLU A 31 7.14 -6.06 -17.90
N LEU A 32 6.60 -7.22 -18.30
CA LEU A 32 6.40 -7.55 -19.71
C LEU A 32 5.24 -6.72 -20.31
N VAL A 33 4.17 -6.51 -19.54
CA VAL A 33 3.08 -5.57 -19.91
C VAL A 33 3.63 -4.16 -20.13
N LYS A 34 4.50 -3.66 -19.23
CA LYS A 34 5.17 -2.36 -19.38
C LYS A 34 6.05 -2.31 -20.63
N ASN A 35 6.72 -3.41 -20.99
CA ASN A 35 7.53 -3.47 -22.21
C ASN A 35 6.66 -3.37 -23.46
N ALA A 36 5.51 -4.06 -23.53
CA ALA A 36 4.57 -3.92 -24.62
C ALA A 36 3.98 -2.49 -24.71
N TYR A 37 3.63 -1.90 -23.57
CA TYR A 37 3.16 -0.51 -23.49
C TYR A 37 4.22 0.47 -24.00
N ASP A 38 5.47 0.31 -23.56
CA ASP A 38 6.61 1.14 -23.99
C ASP A 38 6.98 0.93 -25.47
N ALA A 39 6.66 -0.25 -26.04
CA ALA A 39 6.76 -0.54 -27.46
C ALA A 39 5.59 0.04 -28.27
N ASN A 40 4.75 0.85 -27.68
CA ASN A 40 3.59 1.48 -28.29
C ASN A 40 2.52 0.48 -28.82
N ALA A 41 2.42 -0.70 -28.18
CA ALA A 41 1.40 -1.67 -28.52
C ALA A 41 -0.02 -1.13 -28.22
N LEU A 42 -0.98 -1.43 -29.08
CA LEU A 42 -2.40 -1.18 -28.85
C LEU A 42 -3.11 -2.41 -28.27
N ASN A 43 -2.53 -3.59 -28.53
CA ASN A 43 -3.07 -4.86 -28.05
C ASN A 43 -1.93 -5.72 -27.49
N LEU A 44 -2.18 -6.30 -26.34
CA LEU A 44 -1.33 -7.31 -25.72
C LEU A 44 -2.16 -8.54 -25.40
N LYS A 45 -1.75 -9.70 -25.90
CA LYS A 45 -2.37 -10.99 -25.63
C LYS A 45 -1.44 -11.83 -24.77
N ILE A 46 -1.93 -12.33 -23.66
CA ILE A 46 -1.22 -13.19 -22.71
C ILE A 46 -1.90 -14.56 -22.75
N THR A 47 -1.20 -15.59 -23.24
CA THR A 47 -1.77 -16.94 -23.42
C THR A 47 -1.08 -17.94 -22.51
N PHE A 48 -1.87 -18.62 -21.69
CA PHE A 48 -1.44 -19.75 -20.85
C PHE A 48 -1.85 -21.05 -21.49
N GLN A 49 -0.89 -21.86 -21.94
CA GLN A 49 -1.14 -23.13 -22.62
C GLN A 49 -0.17 -24.21 -22.12
N ASN A 50 -0.68 -25.26 -21.46
CA ASN A 50 0.12 -26.31 -20.87
C ASN A 50 1.26 -25.76 -19.99
N ASP A 51 2.52 -26.00 -20.41
CA ASP A 51 3.76 -25.58 -19.76
C ASP A 51 4.40 -24.35 -20.45
N THR A 52 3.58 -23.54 -21.15
CA THR A 52 4.01 -22.35 -21.86
C THR A 52 3.20 -21.11 -21.49
N LEU A 53 3.88 -19.98 -21.49
CA LEU A 53 3.28 -18.64 -21.34
C LEU A 53 3.75 -17.77 -22.50
N ARG A 54 2.81 -17.22 -23.26
CA ARG A 54 3.10 -16.43 -24.46
C ARG A 54 2.57 -15.01 -24.33
N PHE A 55 3.36 -14.04 -24.78
CA PHE A 55 3.02 -12.63 -24.87
C PHE A 55 3.11 -12.20 -26.32
N GLU A 56 2.02 -11.74 -26.89
CA GLU A 56 1.93 -11.25 -28.27
C GLU A 56 1.50 -9.79 -28.24
N ASP A 57 2.36 -8.88 -28.69
CA ASP A 57 2.05 -7.46 -28.83
C ASP A 57 2.15 -7.00 -30.30
N ASN A 58 1.39 -5.97 -30.65
CA ASN A 58 1.43 -5.33 -31.96
C ASN A 58 2.21 -4.00 -31.94
N GLY A 59 3.19 -3.87 -31.05
CA GLY A 59 4.04 -2.69 -30.90
C GLY A 59 5.00 -2.46 -32.06
N ILE A 60 5.99 -1.59 -31.85
CA ILE A 60 6.99 -1.24 -32.90
C ILE A 60 7.88 -2.41 -33.31
N GLY A 61 8.02 -3.44 -32.46
CA GLY A 61 8.91 -4.56 -32.67
C GLY A 61 10.40 -4.20 -32.62
N MET A 62 11.24 -5.20 -32.92
CA MET A 62 12.71 -5.09 -32.89
C MET A 62 13.31 -5.72 -34.15
N ASN A 63 14.43 -5.17 -34.63
CA ASN A 63 15.28 -5.78 -35.62
C ASN A 63 16.57 -6.36 -34.99
N ALA A 64 17.48 -6.94 -35.77
CA ALA A 64 18.71 -7.56 -35.27
C ALA A 64 19.60 -6.57 -34.51
N ASP A 65 19.67 -5.33 -34.96
CA ASP A 65 20.43 -4.26 -34.33
C ASP A 65 19.85 -3.85 -33.00
N ASP A 66 18.51 -3.75 -32.90
CA ASP A 66 17.80 -3.46 -31.66
C ASP A 66 18.07 -4.56 -30.61
N ILE A 67 18.05 -5.83 -31.02
CA ILE A 67 18.39 -6.95 -30.12
C ILE A 67 19.84 -6.82 -29.64
N LYS A 68 20.81 -6.63 -30.52
CA LYS A 68 22.25 -6.55 -30.17
C LYS A 68 22.56 -5.33 -29.29
N LYS A 69 22.04 -4.15 -29.65
CA LYS A 69 22.44 -2.87 -29.04
C LYS A 69 21.61 -2.49 -27.81
N HIS A 70 20.36 -2.97 -27.71
CA HIS A 70 19.42 -2.58 -26.66
C HIS A 70 18.94 -3.77 -25.83
N TRP A 71 18.47 -4.85 -26.49
CA TRP A 71 17.96 -6.02 -25.77
C TRP A 71 19.07 -6.77 -25.02
N MET A 72 20.23 -6.96 -25.58
CA MET A 72 21.37 -7.63 -24.95
C MET A 72 22.25 -6.69 -24.09
N HIS A 73 21.96 -5.38 -24.08
CA HIS A 73 22.75 -4.41 -23.31
C HIS A 73 22.13 -4.10 -21.96
N ILE A 74 22.81 -4.46 -20.86
CA ILE A 74 22.33 -4.24 -19.49
C ILE A 74 22.67 -2.81 -19.04
N GLY A 75 21.69 -2.15 -18.36
CA GLY A 75 21.91 -0.84 -17.75
C GLY A 75 21.84 0.35 -18.71
N LYS A 76 21.64 0.12 -20.02
CA LYS A 76 21.43 1.19 -20.99
C LYS A 76 19.98 1.15 -21.48
N SER A 77 19.24 2.23 -21.28
CA SER A 77 17.92 2.42 -21.87
C SER A 77 18.01 3.47 -22.96
N SER A 78 17.54 3.14 -24.17
CA SER A 78 17.35 4.10 -25.27
C SER A 78 15.97 4.75 -25.24
N LYS A 79 15.18 4.47 -24.17
CA LYS A 79 13.81 4.95 -24.06
C LYS A 79 13.79 6.46 -23.85
N GLU A 80 12.99 7.14 -24.66
CA GLU A 80 12.66 8.55 -24.49
C GLU A 80 11.62 8.70 -23.37
N TYR A 81 11.41 9.93 -22.89
CA TYR A 81 10.39 10.18 -21.89
C TYR A 81 8.97 10.01 -22.45
N GLU A 82 8.74 10.54 -23.65
CA GLU A 82 7.45 10.52 -24.33
C GLU A 82 7.60 9.85 -25.70
N ILE A 83 6.59 9.06 -26.06
CA ILE A 83 6.40 8.56 -27.43
C ILE A 83 5.03 8.98 -27.94
N ILE A 84 4.91 9.21 -29.23
CA ILE A 84 3.67 9.52 -29.89
C ILE A 84 3.18 8.25 -30.57
N ASP A 85 1.95 7.84 -30.26
CA ASP A 85 1.33 6.67 -30.89
C ASP A 85 0.82 6.97 -32.31
N GLU A 86 0.36 5.93 -33.01
CA GLU A 86 -0.17 6.04 -34.37
C GLU A 86 -1.41 6.96 -34.46
N ASN A 87 -2.07 7.24 -33.34
CA ASN A 87 -3.22 8.14 -33.21
C ASN A 87 -2.83 9.54 -32.71
N ASN A 88 -1.58 9.93 -32.75
CA ASN A 88 -1.02 11.16 -32.19
C ASN A 88 -1.24 11.33 -30.68
N LYS A 89 -1.54 10.26 -29.95
CA LYS A 89 -1.66 10.28 -28.51
C LYS A 89 -0.26 10.09 -27.88
N LYS A 90 0.09 10.98 -26.97
CA LYS A 90 1.36 10.90 -26.24
C LYS A 90 1.28 9.82 -25.18
N ARG A 91 2.26 8.93 -25.16
CA ARG A 91 2.50 7.96 -24.08
C ARG A 91 3.78 8.31 -23.32
N ILE A 92 3.72 8.20 -22.00
CA ILE A 92 4.90 8.35 -21.16
C ILE A 92 5.44 6.96 -20.85
N GLN A 93 6.69 6.71 -21.21
CA GLN A 93 7.31 5.40 -21.05
C GLN A 93 7.50 5.04 -19.56
N ALA A 94 7.12 3.81 -19.21
CA ALA A 94 7.16 3.29 -17.84
C ALA A 94 8.56 2.82 -17.43
N GLY A 95 9.30 2.14 -18.35
CA GLY A 95 10.61 1.56 -18.06
C GLY A 95 11.76 2.53 -18.28
N SER A 96 12.78 2.50 -17.42
CA SER A 96 13.97 3.37 -17.52
C SER A 96 15.31 2.67 -17.32
N LYS A 97 15.35 1.47 -16.73
CA LYS A 97 16.61 0.85 -16.25
C LYS A 97 17.16 -0.27 -17.17
N GLY A 98 16.43 -0.72 -18.18
CA GLY A 98 16.87 -1.74 -19.12
C GLY A 98 17.11 -3.14 -18.54
N VAL A 99 16.42 -3.49 -17.43
CA VAL A 99 16.53 -4.80 -16.75
C VAL A 99 15.22 -5.60 -16.75
N GLY A 100 14.11 -5.02 -17.18
CA GLY A 100 12.77 -5.65 -17.14
C GLY A 100 12.66 -6.96 -17.93
N ARG A 101 13.50 -7.16 -18.97
CA ARG A 101 13.54 -8.43 -19.73
C ARG A 101 13.92 -9.65 -18.90
N PHE A 102 14.64 -9.48 -17.79
CA PHE A 102 14.98 -10.58 -16.89
C PHE A 102 13.76 -11.11 -16.11
N ALA A 103 12.61 -10.43 -16.16
CA ALA A 103 11.34 -10.99 -15.72
C ALA A 103 11.01 -12.33 -16.39
N LEU A 104 11.50 -12.53 -17.63
CA LEU A 104 11.33 -13.79 -18.36
C LEU A 104 11.99 -14.98 -17.65
N SER A 105 13.17 -14.78 -17.02
CA SER A 105 13.87 -15.85 -16.28
C SER A 105 13.16 -16.22 -14.98
N ARG A 106 12.39 -15.30 -14.39
CA ARG A 106 11.53 -15.58 -13.26
C ARG A 106 10.40 -16.51 -13.64
N LEU A 107 9.87 -16.38 -14.86
CA LEU A 107 8.67 -17.10 -15.30
C LEU A 107 9.00 -18.50 -15.86
N GLY A 108 10.16 -18.70 -16.51
CA GLY A 108 10.48 -19.99 -17.09
C GLY A 108 11.95 -20.22 -17.44
N TYR A 109 12.23 -21.42 -17.91
CA TYR A 109 13.59 -21.89 -18.15
C TYR A 109 14.12 -21.58 -19.55
N ARG A 110 13.25 -21.46 -20.55
CA ARG A 110 13.64 -21.16 -21.94
C ARG A 110 12.73 -20.11 -22.53
N VAL A 111 13.29 -19.27 -23.38
CA VAL A 111 12.55 -18.20 -24.06
C VAL A 111 12.81 -18.25 -25.55
N CYS A 112 11.76 -18.11 -26.34
CA CYS A 112 11.81 -17.84 -27.77
C CYS A 112 11.10 -16.51 -28.04
N LEU A 113 11.85 -15.50 -28.47
CA LEU A 113 11.32 -14.20 -28.85
C LEU A 113 11.37 -14.08 -30.37
N LYS A 114 10.24 -13.79 -31.00
CA LYS A 114 10.11 -13.44 -32.42
C LYS A 114 9.69 -11.98 -32.51
N SER A 115 10.36 -11.19 -33.31
CA SER A 115 10.02 -9.77 -33.43
C SER A 115 10.29 -9.24 -34.83
N LYS A 116 9.48 -8.24 -35.21
CA LYS A 116 9.65 -7.55 -36.51
C LYS A 116 9.31 -6.07 -36.34
N LYS A 117 10.25 -5.25 -36.80
CA LYS A 117 10.08 -3.82 -36.96
C LYS A 117 9.64 -3.51 -38.38
N ILE A 118 8.88 -2.43 -38.58
CA ILE A 118 8.50 -1.97 -39.94
C ILE A 118 9.79 -1.82 -40.79
N ASP A 119 9.70 -2.18 -42.06
CA ASP A 119 10.79 -2.08 -43.05
C ASP A 119 12.06 -2.82 -42.67
N SER A 120 11.97 -3.85 -41.84
CA SER A 120 13.11 -4.70 -41.48
C SER A 120 12.79 -6.20 -41.66
N VAL A 121 13.84 -7.02 -41.66
CA VAL A 121 13.71 -8.47 -41.58
C VAL A 121 13.30 -8.84 -40.16
N GLY A 122 12.43 -9.83 -40.00
CA GLY A 122 12.09 -10.38 -38.70
C GLY A 122 13.25 -11.10 -38.04
N VAL A 123 13.23 -11.20 -36.74
CA VAL A 123 14.29 -11.82 -35.93
C VAL A 123 13.73 -12.84 -34.98
N ILE A 124 14.53 -13.87 -34.70
CA ILE A 124 14.26 -14.87 -33.66
C ILE A 124 15.45 -14.86 -32.71
N TRP A 125 15.16 -14.53 -31.43
CA TRP A 125 16.13 -14.67 -30.35
C TRP A 125 15.68 -15.80 -29.41
N LYS A 126 16.61 -16.69 -29.07
CA LYS A 126 16.35 -17.81 -28.17
C LYS A 126 17.38 -17.85 -27.06
N THR A 127 16.97 -18.20 -25.87
CA THR A 127 17.88 -18.41 -24.74
C THR A 127 17.37 -19.51 -23.78
N ASP A 128 18.34 -20.20 -23.18
CA ASP A 128 18.15 -21.09 -22.02
C ASP A 128 18.84 -20.53 -20.76
N TRP A 129 19.18 -19.25 -20.81
CA TRP A 129 19.91 -18.48 -19.80
C TRP A 129 21.40 -18.81 -19.63
N ASN A 130 21.92 -19.85 -20.31
CA ASN A 130 23.34 -20.13 -20.43
C ASN A 130 23.88 -19.66 -21.79
N THR A 131 23.05 -19.80 -22.80
CA THR A 131 23.39 -19.41 -24.16
C THR A 131 22.26 -18.62 -24.80
N SER A 132 22.61 -17.66 -25.63
CA SER A 132 21.66 -16.86 -26.41
C SER A 132 22.02 -16.91 -27.90
N VAL A 133 21.02 -17.15 -28.74
CA VAL A 133 21.17 -17.24 -30.20
C VAL A 133 20.23 -16.26 -30.88
N LEU A 134 20.69 -15.56 -31.90
CA LEU A 134 19.92 -14.63 -32.71
C LEU A 134 20.03 -15.01 -34.19
N ASP A 135 18.86 -15.21 -34.83
CA ASP A 135 18.73 -15.49 -36.26
C ASP A 135 17.79 -14.48 -36.93
N GLU A 136 18.04 -14.15 -38.19
CA GLU A 136 17.10 -13.42 -39.03
C GLU A 136 16.09 -14.38 -39.66
N ASN A 137 14.80 -13.97 -39.68
CA ASN A 137 13.71 -14.79 -40.23
C ASN A 137 12.83 -13.97 -41.17
N TYR A 138 12.81 -14.31 -42.44
CA TYR A 138 12.05 -13.66 -43.50
C TYR A 138 10.57 -14.04 -43.49
N ASP A 139 10.18 -15.14 -42.80
CA ASP A 139 8.78 -15.61 -42.71
C ASP A 139 7.96 -14.86 -41.67
N ILE A 140 8.59 -13.98 -40.87
CA ILE A 140 7.86 -13.12 -39.93
C ILE A 140 7.37 -11.89 -40.68
N HIS A 141 6.06 -11.81 -40.95
CA HIS A 141 5.46 -10.77 -41.77
C HIS A 141 4.80 -9.64 -40.96
N THR A 142 4.31 -9.92 -39.76
CA THR A 142 3.59 -8.95 -38.91
C THR A 142 4.53 -8.21 -37.98
N LYS A 143 4.38 -6.87 -37.90
CA LYS A 143 5.13 -6.07 -36.92
C LYS A 143 4.68 -6.40 -35.48
N GLY A 144 5.59 -6.26 -34.53
CA GLY A 144 5.33 -6.50 -33.11
C GLY A 144 6.32 -7.48 -32.50
N THR A 145 5.99 -7.96 -31.32
CA THR A 145 6.83 -8.92 -30.59
C THR A 145 5.98 -10.07 -30.06
N ASP A 146 6.49 -11.28 -30.22
CA ASP A 146 5.91 -12.53 -29.75
C ASP A 146 6.96 -13.23 -28.88
N ILE A 147 6.70 -13.35 -27.60
CA ILE A 147 7.57 -13.98 -26.62
C ILE A 147 6.91 -15.24 -26.10
N GLU A 148 7.53 -16.38 -26.31
CA GLU A 148 7.12 -17.67 -25.77
C GLU A 148 8.09 -18.10 -24.68
N ILE A 149 7.57 -18.34 -23.48
CA ILE A 149 8.29 -18.83 -22.30
C ILE A 149 7.94 -20.29 -22.14
N ILE A 150 8.94 -21.17 -22.12
CA ILE A 150 8.79 -22.63 -22.13
C ILE A 150 9.38 -23.20 -20.85
N GLY A 151 8.68 -24.18 -20.24
CA GLY A 151 9.08 -24.75 -18.98
C GLY A 151 8.82 -23.78 -17.85
N LEU A 152 7.57 -23.52 -17.55
CA LEU A 152 7.18 -22.59 -16.51
C LEU A 152 7.67 -23.05 -15.13
N ARG A 153 8.20 -22.11 -14.33
CA ARG A 153 8.66 -22.42 -12.95
C ARG A 153 7.50 -22.74 -12.02
N GLU A 154 6.33 -22.16 -12.28
CA GLU A 154 5.13 -22.31 -11.46
C GLU A 154 3.92 -22.71 -12.31
N LYS A 155 3.04 -23.54 -11.74
CA LYS A 155 1.79 -23.93 -12.41
C LYS A 155 0.73 -22.84 -12.33
N TRP A 156 0.10 -22.56 -13.46
CA TRP A 156 -1.00 -21.60 -13.56
C TRP A 156 -2.35 -22.32 -13.61
N ASN A 157 -3.14 -22.15 -12.55
CA ASN A 157 -4.52 -22.64 -12.48
C ASN A 157 -5.50 -21.47 -12.60
N LYS A 158 -6.79 -21.78 -12.70
CA LYS A 158 -7.88 -20.80 -12.84
C LYS A 158 -7.77 -19.67 -11.81
N LYS A 159 -7.69 -20.02 -10.53
CA LYS A 159 -7.63 -19.06 -9.43
C LYS A 159 -6.43 -18.11 -9.56
N ARG A 160 -5.30 -18.60 -10.02
CA ARG A 160 -4.09 -17.80 -10.21
C ARG A 160 -4.22 -16.85 -11.40
N ILE A 161 -4.88 -17.28 -12.47
CA ILE A 161 -5.20 -16.42 -13.63
C ILE A 161 -6.20 -15.34 -13.24
N GLU A 162 -7.24 -15.66 -12.47
CA GLU A 162 -8.18 -14.67 -11.92
C GLU A 162 -7.48 -13.66 -10.99
N ASN A 163 -6.52 -14.10 -10.19
CA ASN A 163 -5.70 -13.21 -9.35
C ASN A 163 -4.80 -12.30 -10.19
N LEU A 164 -4.21 -12.82 -11.28
CA LEU A 164 -3.44 -12.02 -12.23
C LEU A 164 -4.32 -10.95 -12.88
N ASN A 165 -5.54 -11.31 -13.32
CA ASN A 165 -6.47 -10.33 -13.87
C ASN A 165 -6.75 -9.19 -12.90
N LYS A 166 -7.10 -9.51 -11.63
CA LYS A 166 -7.33 -8.52 -10.58
C LYS A 166 -6.08 -7.68 -10.29
N TYR A 167 -4.90 -8.29 -10.37
CA TYR A 167 -3.65 -7.58 -10.19
C TYR A 167 -3.39 -6.58 -11.31
N LEU A 168 -3.60 -6.99 -12.58
CA LEU A 168 -3.45 -6.09 -13.74
C LEU A 168 -4.49 -4.98 -13.76
N GLU A 169 -5.75 -5.27 -13.42
CA GLU A 169 -6.82 -4.28 -13.25
C GLU A 169 -6.44 -3.16 -12.26
N ARG A 170 -5.73 -3.50 -11.19
CA ARG A 170 -5.27 -2.54 -10.18
C ARG A 170 -3.96 -1.86 -10.52
N THR A 171 -3.11 -2.47 -11.34
CA THR A 171 -1.75 -1.97 -11.61
C THR A 171 -1.63 -1.21 -12.92
N TYR A 172 -2.53 -1.41 -13.86
CA TYR A 172 -2.56 -0.72 -15.14
C TYR A 172 -3.77 0.20 -15.26
N HIS A 173 -3.56 1.49 -15.56
CA HIS A 173 -4.59 2.53 -15.55
C HIS A 173 -4.60 3.40 -16.83
N ASP A 174 -4.22 2.85 -17.97
CA ASP A 174 -4.27 3.56 -19.25
C ASP A 174 -5.10 2.79 -20.28
N THR A 175 -6.03 3.46 -20.94
CA THR A 175 -6.92 2.86 -21.95
C THR A 175 -6.29 2.74 -23.34
N SER A 176 -5.01 3.10 -23.50
CA SER A 176 -4.36 3.12 -24.81
C SER A 176 -3.89 1.74 -25.29
N MET A 177 -3.82 0.74 -24.39
CA MET A 177 -3.49 -0.65 -24.72
C MET A 177 -4.52 -1.58 -24.11
N GLU A 178 -5.13 -2.43 -24.92
CA GLU A 178 -6.01 -3.50 -24.47
C GLU A 178 -5.18 -4.73 -24.09
N ILE A 179 -5.47 -5.33 -22.95
CA ILE A 179 -4.80 -6.55 -22.46
C ILE A 179 -5.83 -7.68 -22.43
N ARG A 180 -5.50 -8.80 -23.06
CA ARG A 180 -6.32 -10.02 -23.10
C ARG A 180 -5.57 -11.19 -22.49
N ILE A 181 -6.23 -11.94 -21.61
CA ILE A 181 -5.70 -13.17 -21.02
C ILE A 181 -6.48 -14.35 -21.59
N ILE A 182 -5.78 -15.32 -22.16
CA ILE A 182 -6.34 -16.52 -22.76
C ILE A 182 -5.77 -17.75 -22.09
N SER A 183 -6.60 -18.76 -21.89
CA SER A 183 -6.18 -20.06 -21.38
C SER A 183 -7.01 -21.16 -22.01
N ASP A 184 -6.45 -22.34 -22.23
CA ASP A 184 -7.13 -23.49 -22.87
C ASP A 184 -8.41 -23.92 -22.15
N ASN A 185 -8.54 -23.63 -20.86
CA ASN A 185 -9.62 -24.13 -20.02
C ASN A 185 -10.62 -23.05 -19.56
N TYR A 186 -10.50 -21.81 -20.05
CA TYR A 186 -11.30 -20.68 -19.57
C TYR A 186 -11.66 -19.71 -20.70
N ASP A 187 -12.77 -19.02 -20.53
CA ASP A 187 -13.17 -17.94 -21.41
C ASP A 187 -12.10 -16.82 -21.42
N GLU A 188 -11.95 -16.18 -22.56
CA GLU A 188 -11.06 -15.03 -22.72
C GLU A 188 -11.42 -13.91 -21.73
N ILE A 189 -10.43 -13.40 -21.02
CA ILE A 189 -10.57 -12.30 -20.10
C ILE A 189 -9.97 -11.04 -20.72
N VAL A 190 -10.80 -10.01 -20.92
CA VAL A 190 -10.30 -8.65 -21.19
C VAL A 190 -10.05 -7.97 -19.86
N VAL A 191 -8.80 -7.54 -19.62
CA VAL A 191 -8.44 -6.87 -18.37
C VAL A 191 -9.13 -5.51 -18.30
N GLU A 192 -9.99 -5.34 -17.33
CA GLU A 192 -10.67 -4.08 -17.07
C GLU A 192 -9.77 -3.10 -16.34
N HIS A 193 -10.13 -1.83 -16.35
CA HIS A 193 -9.44 -0.81 -15.55
C HIS A 193 -10.08 -0.69 -14.18
N PHE A 194 -9.33 -0.11 -13.23
CA PHE A 194 -9.87 0.21 -11.92
C PHE A 194 -11.19 0.99 -12.07
N PRO A 195 -12.29 0.56 -11.40
CA PRO A 195 -13.63 1.10 -11.62
C PRO A 195 -13.71 2.60 -11.37
N LYS A 196 -14.41 3.33 -12.24
CA LYS A 196 -14.73 4.73 -12.00
C LYS A 196 -15.72 4.88 -10.86
N ALA A 197 -15.68 6.03 -10.17
CA ALA A 197 -16.65 6.35 -9.14
C ALA A 197 -18.06 6.49 -9.72
N GLU A 198 -18.99 5.70 -9.20
CA GLU A 198 -20.42 5.77 -9.46
C GLU A 198 -21.14 5.97 -8.13
N VAL A 199 -21.38 7.26 -7.81
CA VAL A 199 -21.94 7.65 -6.51
C VAL A 199 -23.33 7.04 -6.32
N GLY A 200 -23.55 6.36 -5.20
CA GLY A 200 -24.77 5.61 -4.90
C GLY A 200 -24.77 4.16 -5.41
N ILE A 201 -23.81 3.76 -6.23
CA ILE A 201 -23.67 2.41 -6.80
C ILE A 201 -22.46 1.70 -6.19
N ASN A 202 -21.25 2.25 -6.37
CA ASN A 202 -20.01 1.64 -5.88
C ASN A 202 -19.32 2.45 -4.78
N CYS A 203 -19.73 3.69 -4.56
CA CYS A 203 -19.30 4.52 -3.43
C CYS A 203 -20.46 5.40 -2.95
N ARG A 204 -20.41 5.81 -1.67
CA ARG A 204 -21.35 6.80 -1.11
C ARG A 204 -20.95 8.22 -1.46
N SER A 205 -19.65 8.48 -1.46
CA SER A 205 -19.11 9.77 -1.84
C SER A 205 -17.86 9.58 -2.69
N ASN A 206 -17.73 10.41 -3.72
CA ASN A 206 -16.54 10.56 -4.52
C ASN A 206 -15.84 11.87 -4.12
N ILE A 207 -14.56 11.79 -3.79
CA ILE A 207 -13.73 12.91 -3.36
C ILE A 207 -12.65 13.09 -4.40
N VAL A 208 -12.70 14.18 -5.13
CA VAL A 208 -11.70 14.54 -6.15
C VAL A 208 -10.78 15.60 -5.58
N LEU A 209 -9.49 15.30 -5.56
CA LEU A 209 -8.44 16.21 -5.18
C LEU A 209 -7.67 16.64 -6.42
N LYS A 210 -7.45 17.94 -6.58
CA LYS A 210 -6.58 18.51 -7.62
C LYS A 210 -5.62 19.48 -6.96
N TYR A 211 -4.35 19.16 -7.01
CA TYR A 211 -3.29 19.99 -6.45
C TYR A 211 -2.46 20.65 -7.52
N ASN A 212 -2.21 21.92 -7.39
CA ASN A 212 -1.32 22.67 -8.25
C ASN A 212 -0.77 23.92 -7.51
N GLN A 213 0.55 24.11 -7.53
CA GLN A 213 1.23 25.32 -7.03
C GLN A 213 0.76 25.79 -5.64
N GLY A 214 0.70 24.86 -4.68
CA GLY A 214 0.33 25.17 -3.30
C GLY A 214 -1.17 25.27 -3.04
N ILE A 215 -2.02 25.19 -4.06
CA ILE A 215 -3.47 25.22 -3.92
C ILE A 215 -4.04 23.80 -4.11
N LEU A 216 -4.79 23.34 -3.12
CA LEU A 216 -5.55 22.09 -3.17
C LEU A 216 -7.03 22.40 -3.37
N VAL A 217 -7.59 21.94 -4.49
CA VAL A 217 -9.04 21.95 -4.73
C VAL A 217 -9.59 20.60 -4.30
N THR A 218 -10.51 20.60 -3.35
CA THR A 218 -11.23 19.41 -2.89
C THR A 218 -12.68 19.51 -3.32
N SER A 219 -13.12 18.63 -4.20
CA SER A 219 -14.52 18.52 -4.66
C SER A 219 -15.10 17.21 -4.19
N VAL A 220 -16.29 17.24 -3.60
CA VAL A 220 -17.01 16.06 -3.11
C VAL A 220 -18.36 15.96 -3.81
N GLU A 221 -18.66 14.78 -4.33
CA GLU A 221 -20.00 14.40 -4.76
C GLU A 221 -20.48 13.24 -3.89
N SER A 222 -21.68 13.37 -3.31
CA SER A 222 -22.19 12.44 -2.30
C SER A 222 -23.66 12.08 -2.53
N ASP A 223 -23.98 10.83 -2.30
CA ASP A 223 -25.36 10.31 -2.24
C ASP A 223 -25.58 9.53 -0.92
N GLU A 224 -24.86 9.92 0.13
CA GLU A 224 -24.88 9.24 1.43
C GLU A 224 -26.20 9.40 2.18
N PHE A 225 -26.82 10.58 2.09
CA PHE A 225 -27.97 10.98 2.89
C PHE A 225 -29.26 11.06 2.06
N GLU A 226 -30.39 10.76 2.71
CA GLU A 226 -31.72 10.94 2.12
C GLU A 226 -32.01 12.43 1.88
N ASN A 227 -32.86 12.75 0.87
CA ASN A 227 -33.25 14.12 0.59
C ASN A 227 -33.92 14.83 1.78
N GLU A 228 -34.48 14.07 2.70
CA GLU A 228 -35.07 14.61 3.95
C GLU A 228 -34.02 15.35 4.79
N ALA A 229 -32.75 14.96 4.74
CA ALA A 229 -31.66 15.64 5.46
C ALA A 229 -31.53 17.12 5.07
N LEU A 230 -31.97 17.54 3.88
CA LEU A 230 -31.98 18.95 3.45
C LEU A 230 -32.80 19.84 4.37
N LYS A 231 -33.87 19.31 4.98
CA LYS A 231 -34.71 20.08 5.95
C LYS A 231 -33.93 20.55 7.18
N TYR A 232 -32.86 19.83 7.53
CA TYR A 232 -32.05 20.07 8.74
C TYR A 232 -30.69 20.70 8.42
N CYS A 233 -30.22 20.57 7.18
CA CYS A 233 -28.89 21.02 6.76
C CYS A 233 -28.93 22.38 6.06
N SER A 234 -29.66 23.35 6.63
CA SER A 234 -29.70 24.71 6.08
C SER A 234 -28.30 25.27 5.83
N GLY A 235 -28.05 25.77 4.60
CA GLY A 235 -26.79 26.35 4.19
C GLY A 235 -25.66 25.33 3.86
N ILE A 236 -25.97 24.02 3.83
CA ILE A 236 -25.04 22.99 3.38
C ILE A 236 -25.71 22.16 2.27
N ASP A 237 -25.06 22.07 1.12
CA ASP A 237 -25.45 21.11 0.09
C ASP A 237 -24.99 19.71 0.52
N ILE A 238 -25.93 18.77 0.70
CA ILE A 238 -25.64 17.39 1.15
C ILE A 238 -25.12 16.50 0.00
N LYS A 239 -25.19 16.98 -1.24
CA LYS A 239 -24.78 16.23 -2.45
C LYS A 239 -23.47 16.70 -3.03
N LYS A 240 -23.14 17.98 -2.88
CA LYS A 240 -21.94 18.57 -3.47
C LYS A 240 -21.24 19.50 -2.49
N TYR A 241 -19.93 19.47 -2.53
CA TYR A 241 -19.08 20.37 -1.76
C TYR A 241 -17.79 20.65 -2.55
N GLU A 242 -17.35 21.88 -2.56
CA GLU A 242 -16.08 22.27 -3.15
C GLU A 242 -15.41 23.32 -2.27
N THR A 243 -14.09 23.17 -2.10
CA THR A 243 -13.27 24.13 -1.39
C THR A 243 -11.88 24.23 -2.00
N LYS A 244 -11.27 25.40 -1.83
CA LYS A 244 -9.86 25.66 -2.20
C LYS A 244 -9.08 25.92 -0.93
N THR A 245 -8.04 25.13 -0.70
CA THR A 245 -7.18 25.23 0.49
C THR A 245 -5.78 25.66 0.06
N ASP A 246 -5.27 26.72 0.67
CA ASP A 246 -3.87 27.12 0.59
C ASP A 246 -3.07 26.23 1.54
N ILE A 247 -2.21 25.39 0.96
CA ILE A 247 -1.46 24.37 1.69
C ILE A 247 -0.41 25.00 2.61
N VAL A 248 0.23 26.07 2.19
CA VAL A 248 1.22 26.76 3.02
C VAL A 248 0.57 27.29 4.30
N ASN A 249 -0.63 27.87 4.19
CA ASN A 249 -1.37 28.38 5.35
C ASN A 249 -1.93 27.23 6.23
N GLU A 250 -2.45 26.16 5.64
CA GLU A 250 -3.01 25.02 6.40
C GLU A 250 -1.93 24.23 7.14
N LEU A 251 -0.70 24.19 6.63
CA LEU A 251 0.41 23.48 7.25
C LEU A 251 1.23 24.32 8.23
N LYS A 252 0.94 25.62 8.40
CA LYS A 252 1.61 26.45 9.43
C LYS A 252 1.49 25.82 10.82
N GLY A 253 2.64 25.58 11.47
CA GLY A 253 2.70 24.93 12.79
C GLY A 253 2.56 23.39 12.76
N ASN A 254 2.57 22.77 11.59
CA ASN A 254 2.69 21.32 11.48
C ASN A 254 4.16 20.92 11.70
N LYS A 255 4.40 19.78 12.35
CA LYS A 255 5.75 19.25 12.59
C LYS A 255 6.61 19.09 11.33
N ILE A 256 5.98 18.86 10.19
CA ILE A 256 6.68 18.77 8.89
C ILE A 256 7.33 20.11 8.52
N THR A 257 6.67 21.24 8.80
CA THR A 257 7.23 22.55 8.50
C THR A 257 8.43 22.93 9.36
N GLU A 258 8.53 22.33 10.56
CA GLU A 258 9.70 22.49 11.46
C GLU A 258 10.91 21.69 10.98
N LEU A 259 10.70 20.68 10.12
CA LEU A 259 11.77 19.81 9.57
C LEU A 259 12.28 20.27 8.20
N LEU A 260 11.72 21.35 7.65
CA LEU A 260 12.14 21.89 6.35
C LEU A 260 13.32 22.84 6.52
N ASP A 261 14.44 22.50 5.88
CA ASP A 261 15.61 23.39 5.79
C ASP A 261 15.42 24.52 4.74
N ALA A 262 14.39 24.39 3.90
CA ALA A 262 14.06 25.33 2.82
C ALA A 262 12.74 26.06 3.09
N ASP A 263 12.51 27.17 2.36
CA ASP A 263 11.23 27.88 2.40
C ASP A 263 10.08 26.95 1.99
N ILE A 264 9.06 26.86 2.85
CA ILE A 264 7.90 25.98 2.66
C ILE A 264 7.21 26.22 1.31
N GLN A 265 7.15 27.46 0.84
CA GLN A 265 6.52 27.81 -0.44
C GLN A 265 7.24 27.13 -1.62
N THR A 266 8.57 27.13 -1.59
CA THR A 266 9.41 26.47 -2.60
C THR A 266 9.17 24.96 -2.60
N VAL A 267 9.24 24.31 -1.43
CA VAL A 267 9.06 22.87 -1.30
C VAL A 267 7.65 22.44 -1.72
N VAL A 268 6.64 23.21 -1.37
CA VAL A 268 5.25 22.99 -1.77
C VAL A 268 5.09 23.08 -3.30
N ASN A 269 5.72 24.06 -3.95
CA ASN A 269 5.67 24.21 -5.41
C ASN A 269 6.42 23.07 -6.13
N ASP A 270 7.54 22.60 -5.58
CA ASP A 270 8.38 21.54 -6.16
C ASP A 270 7.68 20.18 -6.21
N ILE A 271 6.68 19.94 -5.37
CA ILE A 271 5.85 18.71 -5.42
C ILE A 271 5.26 18.51 -6.81
N GLY A 272 4.92 19.60 -7.53
CA GLY A 272 4.27 19.54 -8.83
C GLY A 272 2.77 19.19 -8.74
N GLU A 273 2.09 19.25 -9.88
CA GLU A 273 0.65 18.96 -9.94
C GLU A 273 0.35 17.46 -9.82
N PHE A 274 -0.70 17.14 -9.07
CA PHE A 274 -1.22 15.78 -8.99
C PHE A 274 -2.74 15.79 -8.76
N SER A 275 -3.38 14.63 -8.93
CA SER A 275 -4.80 14.46 -8.66
C SER A 275 -5.08 13.18 -7.91
N ALA A 276 -6.22 13.12 -7.22
CA ALA A 276 -6.73 11.91 -6.61
C ALA A 276 -8.24 11.78 -6.81
N ASN A 277 -8.70 10.53 -6.97
CA ASN A 277 -10.09 10.14 -6.92
C ASN A 277 -10.26 9.14 -5.79
N LEU A 278 -10.90 9.55 -4.70
CA LEU A 278 -11.05 8.75 -3.50
C LEU A 278 -12.53 8.44 -3.27
N TYR A 279 -12.83 7.18 -3.00
CA TYR A 279 -14.18 6.62 -2.88
C TYR A 279 -14.45 6.26 -1.44
N PHE A 280 -15.44 6.91 -0.84
CA PHE A 280 -15.82 6.68 0.54
C PHE A 280 -17.00 5.72 0.64
N ASN A 281 -16.88 4.72 1.50
CA ASN A 281 -17.93 3.78 1.85
C ASN A 281 -17.97 3.50 3.36
N ILE A 282 -19.17 3.30 3.88
CA ILE A 282 -19.39 2.75 5.22
C ILE A 282 -20.54 1.75 5.19
N SER A 283 -20.48 0.75 6.08
CA SER A 283 -21.64 -0.07 6.44
C SER A 283 -22.36 0.59 7.63
N THR A 284 -23.68 0.64 7.60
CA THR A 284 -24.52 1.25 8.63
C THR A 284 -25.57 0.26 9.10
N SER A 285 -25.93 0.30 10.39
CA SER A 285 -27.06 -0.44 10.93
C SER A 285 -28.40 0.18 10.53
N LYS A 286 -29.51 -0.55 10.70
CA LYS A 286 -30.86 -0.01 10.46
C LYS A 286 -31.15 1.20 11.34
N ASP A 287 -30.79 1.13 12.63
CA ASP A 287 -31.00 2.22 13.58
C ASP A 287 -30.18 3.47 13.20
N GLU A 288 -28.92 3.30 12.76
CA GLU A 288 -28.10 4.42 12.28
C GLU A 288 -28.67 5.01 11.00
N LYS A 289 -29.16 4.17 10.07
CA LYS A 289 -29.79 4.62 8.84
C LYS A 289 -30.95 5.56 9.13
N GLU A 290 -31.89 5.17 9.99
CA GLU A 290 -33.05 5.98 10.38
C GLU A 290 -32.63 7.23 11.15
N LYS A 291 -31.76 7.09 12.15
CA LYS A 291 -31.32 8.17 13.02
C LYS A 291 -30.58 9.27 12.28
N PHE A 292 -29.71 8.91 11.33
CA PHE A 292 -28.87 9.86 10.61
C PHE A 292 -29.29 10.07 9.17
N LEU A 293 -30.46 9.54 8.78
CA LEU A 293 -31.03 9.66 7.44
C LEU A 293 -30.05 9.19 6.34
N TYR A 294 -29.33 8.10 6.60
CA TYR A 294 -28.50 7.48 5.58
C TYR A 294 -29.35 6.80 4.52
N LYS A 295 -28.98 6.94 3.27
CA LYS A 295 -29.71 6.36 2.14
C LYS A 295 -29.53 4.84 2.03
N TYR A 296 -28.37 4.32 2.37
CA TYR A 296 -27.98 2.93 2.20
C TYR A 296 -27.55 2.28 3.53
N LEU A 297 -27.82 0.98 3.68
CA LEU A 297 -27.13 0.15 4.68
C LEU A 297 -25.70 -0.18 4.18
N ASN A 298 -25.61 -0.65 2.94
CA ASN A 298 -24.38 -0.88 2.18
C ASN A 298 -24.57 -0.39 0.75
N THR A 299 -23.49 0.00 0.07
CA THR A 299 -23.51 0.29 -1.38
C THR A 299 -23.68 -1.01 -2.16
N PRO A 300 -24.46 -1.00 -3.28
CA PRO A 300 -24.77 -2.22 -4.04
C PRO A 300 -23.55 -2.95 -4.61
N LYS A 301 -22.58 -2.20 -5.14
CA LYS A 301 -21.34 -2.72 -5.75
C LYS A 301 -20.13 -2.11 -5.08
N ASN A 302 -19.89 -2.46 -3.82
CA ASN A 302 -18.76 -1.90 -3.06
C ASN A 302 -17.41 -2.26 -3.69
N ILE A 303 -16.56 -1.26 -3.94
CA ILE A 303 -15.19 -1.45 -4.39
C ILE A 303 -14.34 -1.87 -3.20
N GLU A 304 -13.43 -2.83 -3.42
CA GLU A 304 -12.46 -3.25 -2.41
C GLU A 304 -11.64 -2.04 -1.92
N SER A 305 -11.53 -1.91 -0.61
CA SER A 305 -10.79 -0.80 0.02
C SER A 305 -9.31 -0.82 -0.34
N GLY A 306 -8.71 0.36 -0.28
CA GLY A 306 -7.30 0.60 -0.57
C GLY A 306 -7.10 1.69 -1.61
N ILE A 307 -6.07 2.49 -1.41
CA ILE A 307 -5.73 3.63 -2.28
C ILE A 307 -4.49 3.27 -3.08
N ILE A 308 -4.62 3.32 -4.41
CA ILE A 308 -3.55 3.00 -5.35
C ILE A 308 -2.80 4.30 -5.70
N LEU A 309 -1.49 4.23 -5.81
CA LEU A 309 -0.69 5.33 -6.34
C LEU A 309 -0.19 4.99 -7.74
N TYR A 310 -0.71 5.68 -8.73
CA TYR A 310 -0.27 5.55 -10.12
C TYR A 310 0.77 6.61 -10.47
N ARG A 311 1.82 6.18 -11.14
CA ARG A 311 2.73 7.06 -11.87
C ARG A 311 2.49 6.86 -13.36
N ASN A 312 1.81 7.83 -13.97
CA ASN A 312 1.31 7.73 -15.33
C ASN A 312 0.42 6.49 -15.54
N ALA A 313 0.77 5.57 -16.44
CA ALA A 313 -0.06 4.42 -16.77
C ALA A 313 -0.03 3.27 -15.74
N PHE A 314 0.92 3.25 -14.78
CA PHE A 314 1.14 2.09 -13.92
C PHE A 314 1.21 2.46 -12.44
N SER A 315 0.73 1.54 -11.59
CA SER A 315 0.92 1.68 -10.15
C SER A 315 2.41 1.54 -9.77
N ILE A 316 2.78 2.25 -8.71
CA ILE A 316 4.09 2.06 -8.09
C ILE A 316 4.00 0.83 -7.19
N SER A 317 4.98 -0.06 -7.27
CA SER A 317 5.08 -1.24 -6.40
C SER A 317 4.94 -0.85 -4.93
N SER A 318 4.30 -1.70 -4.12
CA SER A 318 3.93 -1.45 -2.72
C SER A 318 2.80 -0.42 -2.50
N TYR A 319 2.33 0.29 -3.53
CA TYR A 319 1.21 1.25 -3.45
C TYR A 319 0.01 0.80 -4.31
N GLU A 320 -0.22 -0.49 -4.39
CA GLU A 320 -1.29 -1.14 -5.17
C GLU A 320 -2.62 -1.21 -4.40
N GLY A 321 -2.75 -0.44 -3.32
CA GLY A 321 -3.95 -0.38 -2.48
C GLY A 321 -4.02 -1.46 -1.39
N ARG A 322 -3.02 -2.32 -1.24
CA ARG A 322 -2.96 -3.31 -0.15
C ARG A 322 -2.38 -2.74 1.14
N LYS A 323 -1.44 -1.81 1.03
CA LYS A 323 -0.78 -1.14 2.16
C LYS A 323 -1.47 0.21 2.44
N ASP A 324 -1.73 0.51 3.70
CA ASP A 324 -2.20 1.83 4.15
C ASP A 324 -1.04 2.85 4.16
N TRP A 325 -0.62 3.28 2.99
CA TRP A 325 0.52 4.20 2.83
C TRP A 325 0.19 5.65 3.24
N LEU A 326 -1.09 6.03 3.28
CA LEU A 326 -1.53 7.32 3.83
C LEU A 326 -1.64 7.30 5.36
N GLY A 327 -1.52 6.16 6.02
CA GLY A 327 -1.59 6.02 7.46
C GLY A 327 -2.99 6.29 8.04
N LEU A 328 -4.06 6.07 7.27
CA LEU A 328 -5.45 6.32 7.68
C LEU A 328 -5.84 5.49 8.91
N GLY A 329 -5.40 4.24 8.98
CA GLY A 329 -5.62 3.36 10.12
C GLY A 329 -4.93 3.87 11.38
N LYS A 330 -3.68 4.33 11.31
CA LYS A 330 -2.96 4.94 12.44
C LYS A 330 -3.62 6.24 12.87
N ARG A 331 -4.04 7.08 11.91
CA ARG A 331 -4.73 8.36 12.14
C ARG A 331 -6.09 8.16 12.81
N SER A 332 -6.88 7.21 12.35
CA SER A 332 -8.22 6.93 12.90
C SER A 332 -8.17 6.29 14.30
N ARG A 333 -7.16 5.48 14.60
CA ARG A 333 -6.96 4.93 15.96
C ARG A 333 -6.68 6.00 17.02
N LYS A 334 -6.06 7.12 16.64
CA LYS A 334 -5.88 8.28 17.53
C LYS A 334 -7.18 9.04 17.80
N SER A 335 -8.21 8.86 16.97
CA SER A 335 -9.50 9.50 17.06
C SER A 335 -10.63 8.47 16.84
N PRO A 336 -10.93 7.61 17.83
CA PRO A 336 -11.75 6.41 17.67
C PRO A 336 -13.26 6.68 17.58
N ALA A 337 -13.69 7.93 17.43
CA ALA A 337 -15.12 8.24 17.32
C ALA A 337 -15.78 7.51 16.12
N ALA A 338 -17.01 7.10 16.27
CA ALA A 338 -17.80 6.50 15.19
C ALA A 338 -18.09 7.52 14.09
N ALA A 339 -18.34 7.05 12.87
CA ALA A 339 -18.67 7.89 11.72
C ALA A 339 -19.95 8.74 11.92
N SER A 340 -20.84 8.28 12.77
CA SER A 340 -22.09 8.96 13.20
C SER A 340 -21.91 9.83 14.45
N HIS A 341 -20.71 9.88 15.05
CA HIS A 341 -20.51 10.60 16.31
C HIS A 341 -20.52 12.12 16.10
N PRO A 342 -21.33 12.87 16.88
CA PRO A 342 -21.56 14.30 16.63
C PRO A 342 -20.40 15.22 17.02
N THR A 343 -19.42 14.75 17.81
CA THR A 343 -18.32 15.59 18.33
C THR A 343 -17.33 16.04 17.26
N GLY A 344 -17.38 15.47 16.05
CA GLY A 344 -16.45 15.80 14.98
C GLY A 344 -15.05 15.21 15.16
N ALA A 345 -14.87 14.30 16.10
CA ALA A 345 -13.60 13.60 16.31
C ALA A 345 -13.41 12.39 15.38
N TRP A 346 -14.39 12.04 14.56
CA TRP A 346 -14.28 10.94 13.60
C TRP A 346 -13.21 11.23 12.54
N ARG A 347 -12.48 10.18 12.17
CA ARG A 347 -11.55 10.16 11.06
C ARG A 347 -11.84 8.97 10.16
N VAL A 348 -11.70 9.17 8.86
CA VAL A 348 -11.82 8.11 7.87
C VAL A 348 -10.86 6.97 8.20
N ARG A 349 -11.32 5.73 8.11
CA ARG A 349 -10.54 4.51 8.32
C ARG A 349 -10.05 3.97 6.99
N GLU A 350 -8.97 3.19 7.01
CA GLU A 350 -8.39 2.54 5.83
C GLU A 350 -9.41 1.67 5.07
N ASN A 351 -10.26 0.94 5.80
CA ASN A 351 -11.30 0.07 5.21
C ASN A 351 -12.55 0.82 4.71
N GLN A 352 -12.59 2.15 4.83
CA GLN A 352 -13.68 3.00 4.36
C GLN A 352 -13.31 3.76 3.08
N MET A 353 -12.07 3.65 2.63
CA MET A 353 -11.57 4.36 1.46
C MET A 353 -11.06 3.40 0.41
N ALA A 354 -11.45 3.65 -0.83
CA ALA A 354 -10.88 3.08 -2.03
C ALA A 354 -10.45 4.22 -2.96
N GLY A 355 -9.88 3.87 -4.12
CA GLY A 355 -9.58 4.87 -5.14
C GLY A 355 -8.10 4.94 -5.47
N TYR A 356 -7.70 6.06 -6.04
CA TYR A 356 -6.34 6.21 -6.54
C TYR A 356 -5.85 7.67 -6.50
N VAL A 357 -4.53 7.80 -6.50
CA VAL A 357 -3.79 9.05 -6.67
C VAL A 357 -2.95 8.94 -7.94
N MET A 358 -2.91 10.00 -8.73
CA MET A 358 -2.19 10.07 -10.00
C MET A 358 -1.05 11.08 -9.88
N ILE A 359 0.19 10.62 -10.12
CA ILE A 359 1.37 11.46 -10.26
C ILE A 359 2.02 11.26 -11.63
N ASP A 360 2.80 12.24 -12.06
CA ASP A 360 3.55 12.20 -13.30
C ASP A 360 5.06 12.10 -13.05
N LYS A 361 5.76 11.31 -13.84
CA LYS A 361 7.20 11.06 -13.70
C LYS A 361 8.06 12.34 -13.79
N LYS A 362 7.66 13.33 -14.61
CA LYS A 362 8.39 14.58 -14.84
C LYS A 362 7.90 15.70 -13.93
N LYS A 363 6.57 15.87 -13.82
CA LYS A 363 5.97 16.93 -13.01
C LYS A 363 6.21 16.74 -11.52
N ASN A 364 6.29 15.49 -11.06
CA ASN A 364 6.54 15.13 -9.67
C ASN A 364 7.91 14.46 -9.51
N ALA A 365 8.95 15.00 -10.16
CA ALA A 365 10.31 14.43 -10.19
C ALA A 365 10.96 14.33 -8.80
N VAL A 366 10.54 15.15 -7.83
CA VAL A 366 11.01 15.14 -6.44
C VAL A 366 10.54 13.90 -5.66
N LEU A 367 9.45 13.24 -6.13
CA LEU A 367 8.96 11.97 -5.61
C LEU A 367 9.72 10.82 -6.29
N GLN A 368 10.93 10.54 -5.83
CA GLN A 368 11.83 9.56 -6.45
C GLN A 368 11.48 8.13 -6.08
N ASP A 369 11.73 7.19 -7.02
CA ASP A 369 11.62 5.76 -6.73
C ASP A 369 12.82 5.29 -5.90
N MET A 370 12.57 4.40 -4.94
CA MET A 370 13.63 3.70 -4.24
C MET A 370 14.51 2.90 -5.22
N ALA A 371 15.78 2.71 -4.88
CA ALA A 371 16.73 1.99 -5.73
C ALA A 371 16.28 0.54 -6.04
N ASN A 372 15.62 -0.12 -5.08
CA ASN A 372 15.04 -1.46 -5.22
C ASN A 372 13.68 -1.51 -5.93
N ARG A 373 13.12 -0.37 -6.38
CA ARG A 373 11.79 -0.23 -7.02
C ARG A 373 10.59 -0.66 -6.16
N GLN A 374 10.76 -0.87 -4.88
CA GLN A 374 9.69 -1.28 -3.98
C GLN A 374 8.94 -0.12 -3.32
N GLY A 375 8.88 1.03 -3.98
CA GLY A 375 8.15 2.19 -3.50
C GLY A 375 8.84 3.51 -3.82
N LEU A 376 8.33 4.57 -3.19
CA LEU A 376 8.94 5.90 -3.22
C LEU A 376 9.92 6.07 -2.07
N ASP A 377 10.94 6.87 -2.28
CA ASP A 377 11.82 7.35 -1.20
C ASP A 377 11.01 8.20 -0.22
N GLU A 378 10.93 7.76 1.04
CA GLU A 378 10.14 8.41 2.09
C GLU A 378 10.84 9.68 2.63
N ASN A 379 11.37 10.51 1.72
CA ASN A 379 11.98 11.80 2.02
C ASN A 379 10.94 12.85 2.43
N ILE A 380 11.37 14.08 2.67
CA ILE A 380 10.50 15.17 3.11
C ILE A 380 9.42 15.52 2.08
N TYR A 381 9.71 15.42 0.77
CA TYR A 381 8.74 15.67 -0.29
C TYR A 381 7.62 14.62 -0.29
N TYR A 382 7.96 13.35 -0.05
CA TYR A 382 6.97 12.29 0.10
C TYR A 382 6.07 12.53 1.32
N GLN A 383 6.65 12.90 2.47
CA GLN A 383 5.88 13.20 3.67
C GLN A 383 4.93 14.36 3.44
N LEU A 384 5.39 15.43 2.78
CA LEU A 384 4.56 16.57 2.43
C LEU A 384 3.46 16.20 1.42
N PHE A 385 3.77 15.40 0.42
CA PHE A 385 2.79 14.87 -0.53
C PHE A 385 1.65 14.11 0.18
N VAL A 386 1.99 13.23 1.13
CA VAL A 386 1.01 12.51 1.96
C VAL A 386 0.16 13.48 2.78
N GLU A 387 0.78 14.49 3.43
CA GLU A 387 0.04 15.48 4.22
C GLU A 387 -0.91 16.32 3.36
N ILE A 388 -0.54 16.70 2.15
CA ILE A 388 -1.44 17.43 1.23
C ILE A 388 -2.69 16.59 0.92
N ILE A 389 -2.54 15.28 0.66
CA ILE A 389 -3.69 14.40 0.44
C ILE A 389 -4.54 14.30 1.71
N LEU A 390 -3.91 14.20 2.89
CA LEU A 390 -4.61 14.16 4.18
C LEU A 390 -5.36 15.45 4.48
N VAL A 391 -4.90 16.62 4.01
CA VAL A 391 -5.65 17.88 4.07
C VAL A 391 -6.94 17.77 3.28
N GLY A 392 -6.91 17.23 2.06
CA GLY A 392 -8.13 17.01 1.26
C GLY A 392 -9.12 16.04 1.92
N ILE A 393 -8.62 14.94 2.51
CA ILE A 393 -9.45 13.99 3.27
C ILE A 393 -10.05 14.68 4.50
N LYS A 394 -9.31 15.55 5.18
CA LYS A 394 -9.78 16.33 6.34
C LYS A 394 -10.90 17.30 5.96
N GLU A 395 -10.85 17.90 4.78
CA GLU A 395 -11.95 18.75 4.25
C GLU A 395 -13.23 17.92 4.03
N PHE A 396 -13.12 16.72 3.45
CA PHE A 396 -14.24 15.80 3.34
C PHE A 396 -14.81 15.41 4.72
N GLU A 397 -13.93 15.10 5.69
CA GLU A 397 -14.35 14.79 7.06
C GLU A 397 -15.11 15.95 7.69
N ARG A 398 -14.64 17.18 7.54
CA ARG A 398 -15.30 18.42 8.03
C ARG A 398 -16.68 18.61 7.40
N TYR A 399 -16.76 18.48 6.08
CA TYR A 399 -18.01 18.58 5.33
C TYR A 399 -19.03 17.56 5.84
N ARG A 400 -18.68 16.29 5.85
CA ARG A 400 -19.55 15.20 6.29
C ARG A 400 -19.99 15.35 7.74
N GLN A 401 -19.06 15.70 8.63
CA GLN A 401 -19.36 15.91 10.05
C GLN A 401 -20.32 17.08 10.28
N ASN A 402 -20.26 18.13 9.49
CA ASN A 402 -21.20 19.25 9.60
C ASN A 402 -22.64 18.80 9.28
N ILE A 403 -22.83 17.92 8.30
CA ILE A 403 -24.13 17.30 7.99
C ILE A 403 -24.62 16.44 9.17
N VAL A 404 -23.77 15.51 9.65
CA VAL A 404 -24.09 14.61 10.76
C VAL A 404 -24.44 15.39 12.03
N ARG A 405 -23.73 16.47 12.36
CA ARG A 405 -24.03 17.34 13.51
C ARG A 405 -25.39 17.99 13.40
N LYS A 406 -25.77 18.52 12.24
CA LYS A 406 -27.06 19.16 12.03
C LYS A 406 -28.22 18.17 12.14
N ILE A 407 -28.08 16.97 11.56
CA ILE A 407 -29.05 15.89 11.72
C ILE A 407 -29.15 15.44 13.18
N ASN A 408 -28.02 15.33 13.90
CA ASN A 408 -28.02 14.93 15.30
C ASN A 408 -28.67 15.99 16.22
N ALA A 409 -28.53 17.28 15.90
CA ALA A 409 -29.24 18.35 16.62
C ALA A 409 -30.76 18.20 16.50
N LYS A 410 -31.29 17.78 15.32
CA LYS A 410 -32.72 17.39 15.17
C LYS A 410 -33.11 16.33 16.18
N ASN A 411 -32.32 15.24 16.26
CA ASN A 411 -32.64 14.11 17.15
C ASN A 411 -32.70 14.52 18.62
N GLN A 412 -31.88 15.49 19.03
CA GLN A 412 -31.91 16.06 20.38
C GLN A 412 -33.17 16.90 20.64
N VAL A 413 -33.58 17.72 19.67
CA VAL A 413 -34.79 18.56 19.77
C VAL A 413 -36.06 17.73 19.79
N GLU A 414 -36.16 16.70 18.97
CA GLU A 414 -37.28 15.77 18.92
C GLU A 414 -37.36 14.92 20.21
N GLY A 415 -36.22 14.50 20.76
CA GLY A 415 -36.16 13.82 22.06
C GLY A 415 -36.53 14.71 23.25
N GLN A 416 -36.40 16.03 23.11
CA GLN A 416 -36.81 16.99 24.16
C GLN A 416 -38.27 17.41 24.09
N LYS A 417 -38.96 17.23 22.94
CA LYS A 417 -40.38 17.66 22.79
C LYS A 417 -41.39 16.78 23.49
N ALA A 418 -41.05 15.57 23.85
CA ALA A 418 -41.90 14.71 24.66
C ALA A 418 -41.26 14.52 26.04
N THR A 419 -41.68 15.30 27.03
CA THR A 419 -41.41 14.94 28.43
C THR A 419 -41.94 13.52 28.65
N PRO A 420 -41.06 12.55 29.00
CA PRO A 420 -41.50 11.18 29.25
C PRO A 420 -42.68 11.17 30.21
N ILE A 421 -43.67 10.31 29.98
CA ILE A 421 -44.88 10.19 30.86
C ILE A 421 -44.43 10.05 32.31
N SER A 422 -43.34 9.31 32.55
CA SER A 422 -42.71 9.18 33.87
C SER A 422 -42.27 10.51 34.49
N ASP A 423 -41.79 11.50 33.70
CA ASP A 423 -41.41 12.81 34.23
C ASP A 423 -42.63 13.68 34.48
N ARG A 424 -43.71 13.52 33.69
CA ARG A 424 -45.00 14.17 33.98
C ARG A 424 -45.63 13.63 35.25
N VAL A 425 -45.59 12.31 35.47
CA VAL A 425 -46.08 11.69 36.72
C VAL A 425 -45.25 12.12 37.91
N LEU A 426 -43.93 12.19 37.81
CA LEU A 426 -43.04 12.67 38.87
C LEU A 426 -43.30 14.14 39.24
N ASN A 427 -43.54 15.01 38.26
CA ASN A 427 -43.78 16.44 38.48
C ASN A 427 -45.20 16.75 38.95
N ARG A 428 -46.20 15.94 38.57
CA ARG A 428 -47.60 16.07 38.99
C ARG A 428 -48.24 14.69 39.23
N PRO A 429 -47.96 14.02 40.35
CA PRO A 429 -48.47 12.68 40.62
C PRO A 429 -50.00 12.61 40.60
N THR A 430 -50.64 13.65 41.08
CA THR A 430 -52.14 13.76 41.20
C THR A 430 -52.81 13.97 39.82
N SER A 431 -52.10 14.09 38.74
CA SER A 431 -52.66 14.21 37.37
C SER A 431 -52.99 12.86 36.71
N VAL A 432 -52.70 11.76 37.36
CA VAL A 432 -52.99 10.40 36.87
C VAL A 432 -54.42 10.06 37.22
N SER A 433 -55.30 9.92 36.23
CA SER A 433 -56.70 9.56 36.44
C SER A 433 -56.82 8.09 36.84
N GLY A 434 -57.71 7.81 37.77
CA GLY A 434 -58.01 6.45 38.24
C GLY A 434 -57.20 5.95 39.44
N LEU A 435 -56.34 6.79 40.04
CA LEU A 435 -55.58 6.49 41.25
C LEU A 435 -56.00 7.42 42.42
N THR A 436 -55.99 6.92 43.65
CA THR A 436 -56.05 7.74 44.84
C THR A 436 -54.80 8.59 45.02
N LYS A 437 -54.84 9.64 45.85
CA LYS A 437 -53.68 10.51 46.11
C LYS A 437 -52.48 9.74 46.69
N GLU A 438 -52.77 8.73 47.54
CA GLU A 438 -51.75 7.85 48.13
C GLU A 438 -51.10 6.96 47.08
N GLU A 439 -51.90 6.27 46.26
CA GLU A 439 -51.40 5.42 45.14
C GLU A 439 -50.59 6.22 44.12
N ALA A 440 -51.02 7.43 43.77
CA ALA A 440 -50.28 8.31 42.85
C ALA A 440 -48.90 8.73 43.40
N LYS A 441 -48.81 8.98 44.75
CA LYS A 441 -47.52 9.25 45.40
C LYS A 441 -46.61 8.01 45.43
N GLN A 442 -47.21 6.84 45.68
CA GLN A 442 -46.50 5.58 45.71
C GLN A 442 -45.90 5.25 44.33
N LEU A 443 -46.69 5.40 43.24
CA LEU A 443 -46.24 5.25 41.87
C LEU A 443 -45.11 6.22 41.52
N ALA A 444 -45.19 7.48 41.93
CA ALA A 444 -44.12 8.45 41.73
C ALA A 444 -42.81 8.03 42.44
N THR A 445 -42.93 7.45 43.65
CA THR A 445 -41.77 6.96 44.41
C THR A 445 -41.11 5.75 43.70
N GLU A 446 -41.94 4.81 43.22
CA GLU A 446 -41.45 3.65 42.43
C GLU A 446 -40.77 4.08 41.14
N ILE A 447 -41.37 4.99 40.38
CA ILE A 447 -40.74 5.52 39.15
C ILE A 447 -39.40 6.19 39.48
N LYS A 448 -39.28 6.89 40.61
CA LYS A 448 -38.06 7.53 41.05
C LYS A 448 -36.96 6.51 41.41
N SER A 449 -37.33 5.39 42.07
CA SER A 449 -36.39 4.32 42.41
C SER A 449 -35.88 3.62 41.13
N TYR A 450 -36.79 3.23 40.21
CA TYR A 450 -36.41 2.63 38.93
C TYR A 450 -35.49 3.54 38.08
N LYS A 451 -35.75 4.84 38.06
CA LYS A 451 -34.87 5.80 37.39
C LYS A 451 -33.49 5.89 38.03
N LYS A 452 -33.43 5.81 39.37
CA LYS A 452 -32.16 5.81 40.09
C LYS A 452 -31.38 4.53 39.84
N GLU A 453 -32.05 3.38 39.87
CA GLU A 453 -31.46 2.07 39.57
C GLU A 453 -30.99 1.99 38.12
N GLY A 454 -31.80 2.47 37.17
CA GLY A 454 -31.41 2.53 35.75
C GLY A 454 -30.18 3.40 35.51
N LYS A 455 -30.08 4.57 36.20
CA LYS A 455 -28.88 5.41 36.12
C LYS A 455 -27.65 4.75 36.75
N GLN A 456 -27.84 4.02 37.86
CA GLN A 456 -26.76 3.29 38.49
C GLN A 456 -26.28 2.15 37.58
N TYR A 457 -27.21 1.35 37.04
CA TYR A 457 -26.92 0.29 36.11
C TYR A 457 -26.14 0.79 34.84
N GLN A 458 -26.54 1.96 34.31
CA GLN A 458 -25.86 2.59 33.20
C GLN A 458 -24.41 2.94 33.56
N LYS A 459 -24.17 3.52 34.74
CA LYS A 459 -22.83 3.84 35.23
C LYS A 459 -21.99 2.59 35.46
N ASP A 460 -22.57 1.55 36.03
CA ASP A 460 -21.89 0.28 36.28
C ASP A 460 -21.53 -0.40 34.96
N LYS A 461 -22.43 -0.37 33.97
CA LYS A 461 -22.19 -0.85 32.63
C LYS A 461 -21.03 -0.09 31.96
N GLU A 462 -21.04 1.25 32.01
CA GLU A 462 -19.97 2.09 31.46
C GLU A 462 -18.62 1.80 32.14
N ALA A 463 -18.61 1.58 33.45
CA ALA A 463 -17.42 1.22 34.21
C ALA A 463 -16.87 -0.17 33.79
N VAL A 464 -17.77 -1.15 33.63
CA VAL A 464 -17.41 -2.50 33.16
C VAL A 464 -16.85 -2.45 31.72
N GLU A 465 -17.52 -1.70 30.83
CA GLU A 465 -17.03 -1.53 29.44
C GLU A 465 -15.67 -0.81 29.40
N ALA A 466 -15.44 0.19 30.24
CA ALA A 466 -14.18 0.89 30.33
C ALA A 466 -13.06 -0.05 30.83
N ARG A 467 -13.35 -0.88 31.85
CA ARG A 467 -12.44 -1.87 32.37
C ARG A 467 -12.10 -2.94 31.33
N TYR A 468 -13.12 -3.47 30.65
CA TYR A 468 -12.92 -4.44 29.57
C TYR A 468 -12.03 -3.87 28.44
N LYS A 469 -12.27 -2.63 28.00
CA LYS A 469 -11.43 -1.95 27.00
C LYS A 469 -9.99 -1.78 27.47
N TYR A 470 -9.80 -1.51 28.76
CA TYR A 470 -8.47 -1.41 29.37
C TYR A 470 -7.76 -2.77 29.37
N ASP A 471 -8.44 -3.84 29.82
CA ASP A 471 -7.91 -5.20 29.88
C ASP A 471 -7.54 -5.73 28.47
N VAL A 472 -8.39 -5.51 27.46
CA VAL A 472 -8.10 -5.85 26.06
C VAL A 472 -6.87 -5.09 25.54
N ARG A 473 -6.72 -3.83 25.94
CA ARG A 473 -5.54 -3.03 25.55
C ARG A 473 -4.26 -3.59 26.15
N ILE A 474 -4.28 -3.97 27.43
CA ILE A 474 -3.16 -4.62 28.11
C ILE A 474 -2.82 -5.95 27.44
N LEU A 475 -3.82 -6.80 27.17
CA LEU A 475 -3.62 -8.09 26.52
C LEU A 475 -2.99 -7.93 25.13
N ASN A 476 -3.44 -6.95 24.35
CA ASN A 476 -2.85 -6.66 23.03
C ASN A 476 -1.39 -6.19 23.12
N VAL A 477 -1.07 -5.36 24.12
CA VAL A 477 0.31 -4.92 24.36
C VAL A 477 1.19 -6.11 24.76
N LEU A 478 0.70 -6.94 25.69
CA LEU A 478 1.42 -8.13 26.16
C LEU A 478 1.64 -9.15 25.03
N ALA A 479 0.61 -9.42 24.22
CA ALA A 479 0.72 -10.32 23.06
C ALA A 479 1.72 -9.80 22.02
N THR A 480 1.67 -8.50 21.71
CA THR A 480 2.61 -7.88 20.76
C THR A 480 4.05 -7.89 21.28
N THR A 481 4.22 -7.64 22.57
CA THR A 481 5.54 -7.66 23.22
C THR A 481 6.09 -9.08 23.28
N GLY A 482 5.24 -10.07 23.59
CA GLY A 482 5.62 -11.48 23.61
C GLY A 482 6.06 -12.00 22.24
N LEU A 483 5.34 -11.67 21.17
CA LEU A 483 5.70 -12.02 19.80
C LEU A 483 7.03 -11.40 19.37
N LYS A 484 7.25 -10.12 19.70
CA LYS A 484 8.53 -9.44 19.42
C LYS A 484 9.69 -10.05 20.23
N ALA A 485 9.47 -10.36 21.49
CA ALA A 485 10.49 -10.99 22.33
C ALA A 485 10.88 -12.37 21.78
N SER A 486 9.92 -13.18 21.32
CA SER A 486 10.18 -14.47 20.69
C SER A 486 10.96 -14.34 19.39
N SER A 487 10.64 -13.36 18.54
CA SER A 487 11.40 -13.10 17.29
C SER A 487 12.84 -12.68 17.60
N ILE A 488 13.03 -11.75 18.54
CA ILE A 488 14.35 -11.31 18.96
C ILE A 488 15.16 -12.46 19.56
N ALA A 489 14.54 -13.32 20.37
CA ALA A 489 15.21 -14.49 20.94
C ALA A 489 15.69 -15.47 19.85
N HIS A 490 14.93 -15.67 18.79
CA HIS A 490 15.33 -16.48 17.64
C HIS A 490 16.52 -15.91 16.88
N GLU A 491 16.52 -14.61 16.60
CA GLU A 491 17.63 -13.91 15.96
C GLU A 491 18.89 -13.95 16.84
N MET A 492 18.75 -13.61 18.14
CA MET A 492 19.86 -13.67 19.09
C MET A 492 20.48 -15.06 19.18
N LYS A 493 19.69 -16.14 19.13
CA LYS A 493 20.19 -17.51 19.18
C LYS A 493 21.03 -17.87 17.95
N ASN A 494 20.66 -17.36 16.77
CA ASN A 494 21.42 -17.58 15.54
C ASN A 494 22.73 -16.78 15.56
N ASP A 495 22.67 -15.50 15.93
CA ASP A 495 23.84 -14.61 15.97
C ASP A 495 24.87 -15.06 17.03
N ARG A 496 24.40 -15.59 18.16
CA ARG A 496 25.22 -16.15 19.22
C ARG A 496 26.17 -17.23 18.71
N ASN A 497 25.66 -18.19 17.95
CA ASN A 497 26.46 -19.29 17.43
C ASN A 497 27.49 -18.77 16.40
N ALA A 498 27.10 -17.86 15.53
CA ALA A 498 28.01 -17.25 14.57
C ALA A 498 29.15 -16.47 15.26
N ILE A 499 28.84 -15.69 16.30
CA ILE A 499 29.85 -14.94 17.06
C ILE A 499 30.83 -15.88 17.78
N TYR A 500 30.31 -16.99 18.32
CA TYR A 500 31.14 -17.92 19.09
C TYR A 500 32.16 -18.68 18.22
N ASP A 501 31.77 -19.08 17.02
CA ASP A 501 32.56 -19.91 16.11
C ASP A 501 33.51 -19.11 15.22
N ASN A 502 33.18 -17.87 14.88
CA ASN A 502 33.89 -17.07 13.86
C ASN A 502 35.39 -16.87 14.18
N TYR A 503 35.79 -16.67 15.43
CA TYR A 503 37.19 -16.49 15.76
C TYR A 503 38.04 -17.74 15.38
N ASN A 504 37.57 -18.91 15.82
CA ASN A 504 38.28 -20.17 15.55
C ASN A 504 38.31 -20.47 14.07
N ASN A 505 37.16 -20.28 13.35
CA ASN A 505 37.07 -20.50 11.91
C ASN A 505 38.02 -19.57 11.11
N ILE A 506 38.14 -18.32 11.51
CA ILE A 506 39.04 -17.36 10.84
C ILE A 506 40.51 -17.74 11.12
N VAL A 507 40.85 -18.08 12.36
CA VAL A 507 42.21 -18.48 12.72
C VAL A 507 42.62 -19.77 12.01
N ASP A 508 41.72 -20.75 11.93
CA ASP A 508 41.97 -22.02 11.25
C ASP A 508 42.12 -21.83 9.72
N ALA A 509 41.27 -21.00 9.12
CA ALA A 509 41.41 -20.64 7.69
C ALA A 509 42.76 -19.93 7.42
N LEU A 510 43.16 -18.99 8.28
CA LEU A 510 44.44 -18.29 8.12
C LEU A 510 45.64 -19.24 8.26
N LYS A 511 45.55 -20.27 9.12
CA LYS A 511 46.56 -21.33 9.24
C LYS A 511 46.57 -22.21 7.99
N GLU A 512 45.41 -22.64 7.50
CA GLU A 512 45.27 -23.46 6.31
C GLU A 512 45.83 -22.77 5.06
N TYR A 513 45.63 -21.45 4.96
CA TYR A 513 46.18 -20.62 3.87
C TYR A 513 47.67 -20.29 4.05
N GLY A 514 48.29 -20.74 5.16
CA GLY A 514 49.71 -20.45 5.46
C GLY A 514 50.03 -19.01 5.83
N MET A 515 48.99 -18.20 6.13
CA MET A 515 49.13 -16.76 6.41
C MET A 515 49.36 -16.46 7.90
N TRP A 516 49.02 -17.39 8.78
CA TRP A 516 49.03 -17.14 10.22
C TRP A 516 50.42 -16.80 10.79
N ASP A 517 51.46 -17.53 10.41
CA ASP A 517 52.83 -17.31 10.89
C ASP A 517 53.40 -15.98 10.38
N GLU A 518 53.08 -15.61 9.16
CA GLU A 518 53.46 -14.31 8.60
C GLU A 518 52.81 -13.15 9.35
N LEU A 519 51.53 -13.28 9.70
CA LEU A 519 50.78 -12.26 10.46
C LEU A 519 51.25 -12.13 11.90
N ASN A 520 51.83 -13.18 12.47
CA ASN A 520 52.46 -13.18 13.81
C ASN A 520 53.90 -12.69 13.81
N SER A 521 54.48 -12.38 12.65
CA SER A 521 55.86 -11.88 12.57
C SER A 521 56.03 -10.57 13.33
N SER A 522 57.23 -10.36 13.92
CA SER A 522 57.55 -9.17 14.72
C SER A 522 57.39 -7.84 13.97
N GLU A 523 57.47 -7.86 12.66
CA GLU A 523 57.28 -6.69 11.81
C GLU A 523 55.80 -6.31 11.67
N LYS A 524 54.90 -7.29 11.49
CA LYS A 524 53.46 -7.05 11.33
C LYS A 524 52.74 -6.83 12.65
N THR A 525 53.23 -7.37 13.76
CA THR A 525 52.68 -7.18 15.11
C THR A 525 53.07 -5.88 15.78
N ARG A 526 54.04 -5.11 15.21
CA ARG A 526 54.60 -3.89 15.81
C ARG A 526 53.60 -2.77 16.09
N LYS A 527 52.53 -2.67 15.25
CA LYS A 527 51.49 -1.64 15.41
C LYS A 527 50.19 -2.31 15.85
N SER A 528 49.70 -2.03 17.05
CA SER A 528 48.51 -2.66 17.64
C SER A 528 47.26 -2.59 16.74
N TYR A 529 47.04 -1.46 16.05
CA TYR A 529 45.90 -1.26 15.16
C TYR A 529 46.02 -1.98 13.78
N LYS A 530 47.17 -2.62 13.51
CA LYS A 530 47.44 -3.47 12.35
C LYS A 530 47.84 -4.90 12.71
N ASN A 531 47.88 -5.20 14.00
CA ASN A 531 48.20 -6.53 14.53
C ASN A 531 46.96 -7.41 14.43
N VAL A 532 46.84 -8.15 13.32
CA VAL A 532 45.66 -8.98 13.00
C VAL A 532 45.39 -10.03 14.10
N PRO A 533 46.39 -10.82 14.59
CA PRO A 533 46.16 -11.75 15.69
C PRO A 533 45.59 -11.09 16.95
N TYR A 534 46.16 -9.97 17.39
CA TYR A 534 45.68 -9.22 18.54
C TYR A 534 44.27 -8.65 18.33
N LEU A 535 43.96 -8.14 17.14
CA LEU A 535 42.63 -7.62 16.83
C LEU A 535 41.59 -8.73 16.80
N LEU A 536 41.92 -9.91 16.27
CA LEU A 536 41.06 -11.08 16.28
C LEU A 536 40.79 -11.56 17.72
N GLU A 537 41.83 -11.69 18.53
CA GLU A 537 41.70 -12.08 19.95
C GLU A 537 40.87 -11.05 20.74
N SER A 538 41.12 -9.76 20.52
CA SER A 538 40.32 -8.68 21.14
C SER A 538 38.85 -8.75 20.75
N ASN A 539 38.55 -9.03 19.48
CA ASN A 539 37.17 -9.22 18.99
C ASN A 539 36.53 -10.48 19.59
N ASP A 540 37.27 -11.58 19.75
CA ASP A 540 36.78 -12.80 20.41
C ASP A 540 36.38 -12.53 21.87
N VAL A 541 37.21 -11.79 22.61
CA VAL A 541 36.91 -11.39 24.00
C VAL A 541 35.63 -10.55 24.08
N VAL A 542 35.44 -9.60 23.15
CA VAL A 542 34.23 -8.78 23.09
C VAL A 542 33.04 -9.65 22.66
N GLY A 543 33.22 -10.53 21.68
CA GLY A 543 32.21 -11.48 21.23
C GLY A 543 31.71 -12.38 22.35
N LYS A 544 32.61 -12.97 23.15
CA LYS A 544 32.27 -13.78 24.32
C LYS A 544 31.48 -13.02 25.40
N LYS A 545 31.80 -11.74 25.63
CA LYS A 545 31.02 -10.88 26.53
C LYS A 545 29.59 -10.64 25.97
N LEU A 546 29.47 -10.38 24.68
CA LEU A 546 28.16 -10.24 24.01
C LEU A 546 27.34 -11.54 24.12
N VAL A 547 27.96 -12.69 23.87
CA VAL A 547 27.28 -13.99 24.01
C VAL A 547 26.76 -14.20 25.43
N THR A 548 27.58 -13.90 26.46
CA THR A 548 27.13 -14.00 27.86
C THR A 548 25.94 -13.07 28.16
N PHE A 549 25.96 -11.85 27.60
CA PHE A 549 24.84 -10.92 27.74
C PHE A 549 23.59 -11.44 27.03
N MET A 550 23.73 -11.98 25.81
CA MET A 550 22.64 -12.59 25.04
C MET A 550 22.04 -13.79 25.77
N ASP A 551 22.88 -14.65 26.37
CA ASP A 551 22.41 -15.81 27.15
C ASP A 551 21.58 -15.36 28.37
N THR A 552 22.03 -14.33 29.07
CA THR A 552 21.28 -13.76 30.21
C THR A 552 19.94 -13.22 29.78
N MET A 553 19.87 -12.50 28.65
CA MET A 553 18.63 -11.97 28.12
C MET A 553 17.67 -13.09 27.63
N LEU A 554 18.21 -14.13 27.00
CA LEU A 554 17.41 -15.28 26.56
C LEU A 554 16.79 -16.01 27.76
N GLU A 555 17.55 -16.24 28.84
CA GLU A 555 17.01 -16.82 30.07
C GLU A 555 15.91 -15.96 30.71
N GLU A 556 16.03 -14.64 30.70
CA GLU A 556 14.98 -13.75 31.21
C GLU A 556 13.72 -13.80 30.35
N ILE A 557 13.88 -13.85 29.02
CA ILE A 557 12.74 -13.97 28.08
C ILE A 557 12.02 -15.30 28.29
N GLU A 558 12.76 -16.42 28.44
CA GLU A 558 12.19 -17.74 28.69
C GLU A 558 11.48 -17.82 30.06
N LYS A 559 12.08 -17.30 31.12
CA LYS A 559 11.46 -17.22 32.46
C LYS A 559 10.16 -16.38 32.46
N ASN A 560 10.14 -15.28 31.71
CA ASN A 560 8.96 -14.43 31.61
C ASN A 560 7.86 -15.08 30.72
N SER A 561 8.23 -15.81 29.68
CA SER A 561 7.32 -16.58 28.84
C SER A 561 6.61 -17.69 29.64
N LEU A 562 7.35 -18.44 30.47
CA LEU A 562 6.81 -19.47 31.35
C LEU A 562 5.86 -18.88 32.42
N ARG A 563 6.15 -17.71 32.98
CA ARG A 563 5.28 -17.03 33.96
C ARG A 563 3.97 -16.52 33.35
N LEU A 564 3.95 -16.20 32.06
CA LEU A 564 2.72 -15.81 31.35
C LEU A 564 1.87 -17.02 30.98
N GLY A 565 2.47 -18.17 30.63
CA GLY A 565 1.73 -19.41 30.33
C GLY A 565 1.10 -20.11 31.52
N THR A 566 1.52 -19.80 32.76
CA THR A 566 0.93 -20.36 34.00
C THR A 566 -0.18 -19.49 34.63
N ARG A 567 -0.52 -18.33 34.01
CA ARG A 567 -1.58 -17.41 34.48
C ARG A 567 -2.75 -17.24 33.50
N VAL A 568 -2.83 -18.05 32.46
CA VAL A 568 -4.00 -18.23 31.57
C VAL A 568 -4.61 -19.63 31.82
#